data_72fdb21f5b6f4b0929699b472df4fb85
#
_entry.id   72fdb21f5b6f4b0929699b472df4fb85
#
_cell.length_a   1.000
_cell.length_b   1.000
_cell.length_c   1.000
_cell.angle_alpha   90.00
_cell.angle_beta   90.00
_cell.angle_gamma   90.00
#
_symmetry.space_group_name_H-M   'P 1'
#
loop_
_entity.id
_entity.type
_entity.pdbx_description
1 polymer ?
#
loop_
_entity_poly.entity_id
_entity_poly.type
_entity_poly.pdbx_seq_one_letter_code
_entity_poly.pdbx_strand_id
1 'polypeptide(L)'
;TTDGIDIVMLNAGISQRTNVEDTSMEMVRKIMEVNYFAPVAIAKEILPLMLRRGGGNIAVTTSIAGRFGFPLRCGYSSSKFALYGFFETLQAEYYDKGIKVTIICPGRVQTNISRYALDKGGQPHGILDPGQKNAMSSDSAARVIIKAIAKGKKEVLVGRKELLMVYIKRFFPGLCARLSRKIKPM
;
A
#
# COMPACT_ATOMS: atom_id res chain seq x y z
N THR A 1 -7.28 30.85 4.08
CA THR A 1 -6.95 30.33 2.74
C THR A 1 -5.54 29.74 2.79
N THR A 2 -5.43 28.42 2.71
CA THR A 2 -4.12 27.76 2.60
C THR A 2 -3.61 27.97 1.19
N ASP A 3 -2.45 28.63 1.04
CA ASP A 3 -1.83 28.92 -0.26
C ASP A 3 -1.30 27.67 -0.99
N GLY A 4 -1.85 26.48 -0.71
CA GLY A 4 -1.53 25.23 -1.39
C GLY A 4 -1.40 24.02 -0.45
N ILE A 5 -0.95 22.92 -1.00
CA ILE A 5 -0.82 21.62 -0.34
C ILE A 5 0.67 21.31 -0.12
N ASP A 6 1.09 21.19 1.14
CA ASP A 6 2.46 20.80 1.51
C ASP A 6 2.64 19.29 1.57
N ILE A 7 1.59 18.58 2.00
CA ILE A 7 1.61 17.11 2.14
C ILE A 7 0.30 16.55 1.61
N VAL A 8 0.37 15.53 0.76
CA VAL A 8 -0.77 14.70 0.38
C VAL A 8 -0.54 13.27 0.85
N MET A 9 -1.56 12.66 1.45
CA MET A 9 -1.51 11.27 1.87
C MET A 9 -2.52 10.44 1.08
N LEU A 10 -2.01 9.62 0.17
CA LEU A 10 -2.78 8.71 -0.69
C LEU A 10 -2.94 7.38 0.02
N ASN A 11 -3.98 7.26 0.84
CA ASN A 11 -4.19 6.12 1.74
C ASN A 11 -5.39 5.24 1.38
N ALA A 12 -6.30 5.70 0.55
CA ALA A 12 -7.47 4.92 0.17
C ALA A 12 -7.08 3.57 -0.46
N GLY A 13 -7.87 2.54 -0.18
CA GLY A 13 -7.63 1.23 -0.76
C GLY A 13 -8.62 0.18 -0.31
N ILE A 14 -8.89 -0.76 -1.21
CA ILE A 14 -9.75 -1.92 -0.99
C ILE A 14 -8.94 -3.21 -1.18
N SER A 15 -9.43 -4.31 -0.61
CA SER A 15 -8.77 -5.61 -0.70
C SER A 15 -9.74 -6.68 -1.22
N GLN A 16 -9.26 -7.92 -1.39
CA GLN A 16 -10.08 -9.07 -1.78
C GLN A 16 -9.75 -10.30 -0.94
N ARG A 17 -10.66 -11.29 -1.00
CA ARG A 17 -10.51 -12.62 -0.40
C ARG A 17 -11.06 -13.67 -1.38
N THR A 18 -10.37 -13.83 -2.52
CA THR A 18 -10.76 -14.74 -3.60
C THR A 18 -9.54 -15.46 -4.16
N ASN A 19 -9.69 -16.71 -4.57
CA ASN A 19 -8.68 -17.40 -5.38
C ASN A 19 -8.51 -16.71 -6.73
N VAL A 20 -7.39 -16.97 -7.41
CA VAL A 20 -7.11 -16.37 -8.73
C VAL A 20 -8.19 -16.77 -9.74
N GLU A 21 -8.60 -18.02 -9.74
CA GLU A 21 -9.63 -18.58 -10.63
C GLU A 21 -11.03 -17.96 -10.41
N ASP A 22 -11.36 -17.62 -9.17
CA ASP A 22 -12.64 -16.99 -8.79
C ASP A 22 -12.64 -15.46 -8.90
N THR A 23 -11.48 -14.87 -9.18
CA THR A 23 -11.35 -13.41 -9.26
C THR A 23 -11.72 -12.91 -10.65
N SER A 24 -12.87 -12.26 -10.80
CA SER A 24 -13.28 -11.70 -12.08
C SER A 24 -12.36 -10.54 -12.52
N MET A 25 -12.25 -10.33 -13.83
CA MET A 25 -11.51 -9.18 -14.36
C MET A 25 -12.16 -7.85 -13.97
N GLU A 26 -13.47 -7.82 -13.74
CA GLU A 26 -14.17 -6.64 -13.21
C GLU A 26 -13.68 -6.30 -11.79
N MET A 27 -13.55 -7.29 -10.91
CA MET A 27 -12.98 -7.12 -9.58
C MET A 27 -11.53 -6.62 -9.65
N VAL A 28 -10.71 -7.19 -10.54
CA VAL A 28 -9.32 -6.74 -10.74
C VAL A 28 -9.30 -5.27 -11.16
N ARG A 29 -10.13 -4.88 -12.15
CA ARG A 29 -10.23 -3.48 -12.60
C ARG A 29 -10.68 -2.55 -11.47
N LYS A 30 -11.72 -2.91 -10.71
CA LYS A 30 -12.21 -2.13 -9.56
C LYS A 30 -11.11 -1.91 -8.51
N ILE A 31 -10.33 -2.96 -8.19
CA ILE A 31 -9.22 -2.85 -7.25
C ILE A 31 -8.11 -1.95 -7.81
N MET A 32 -7.77 -2.10 -9.08
CA MET A 32 -6.78 -1.25 -9.74
C MET A 32 -7.22 0.21 -9.78
N GLU A 33 -8.50 0.46 -10.07
CA GLU A 33 -9.06 1.81 -10.11
C GLU A 33 -8.88 2.53 -8.78
N VAL A 34 -9.31 1.89 -7.68
CA VAL A 34 -9.24 2.50 -6.34
C VAL A 34 -7.80 2.57 -5.81
N ASN A 35 -7.03 1.48 -5.98
CA ASN A 35 -5.74 1.35 -5.31
C ASN A 35 -4.57 1.94 -6.10
N TYR A 36 -4.69 2.07 -7.42
CA TYR A 36 -3.60 2.49 -8.29
C TYR A 36 -3.96 3.74 -9.12
N PHE A 37 -5.01 3.68 -9.95
CA PHE A 37 -5.33 4.79 -10.84
C PHE A 37 -5.74 6.05 -10.08
N ALA A 38 -6.58 5.94 -9.05
CA ALA A 38 -6.99 7.10 -8.25
C ALA A 38 -5.80 7.79 -7.57
N PRO A 39 -4.91 7.12 -6.81
CA PRO A 39 -3.75 7.79 -6.23
C PRO A 39 -2.77 8.33 -7.28
N VAL A 40 -2.61 7.68 -8.43
CA VAL A 40 -1.79 8.19 -9.54
C VAL A 40 -2.38 9.45 -10.13
N ALA A 41 -3.69 9.49 -10.39
CA ALA A 41 -4.38 10.66 -10.90
C ALA A 41 -4.22 11.85 -9.94
N ILE A 42 -4.49 11.64 -8.64
CA ILE A 42 -4.31 12.69 -7.63
C ILE A 42 -2.86 13.17 -7.58
N ALA A 43 -1.89 12.28 -7.61
CA ALA A 43 -0.48 12.65 -7.61
C ALA A 43 -0.12 13.51 -8.83
N LYS A 44 -0.61 13.16 -10.02
CA LYS A 44 -0.37 13.93 -11.27
C LYS A 44 -0.98 15.32 -11.22
N GLU A 45 -2.18 15.48 -10.64
CA GLU A 45 -2.84 16.78 -10.51
C GLU A 45 -2.15 17.67 -9.46
N ILE A 46 -1.67 17.09 -8.36
CA ILE A 46 -1.03 17.86 -7.28
C ILE A 46 0.42 18.23 -7.61
N LEU A 47 1.12 17.39 -8.36
CA LEU A 47 2.55 17.57 -8.67
C LEU A 47 2.88 18.95 -9.27
N PRO A 48 2.16 19.47 -10.29
CA PRO A 48 2.43 20.81 -10.82
C PRO A 48 2.19 21.92 -9.79
N LEU A 49 1.24 21.74 -8.87
CA LEU A 49 0.97 22.70 -7.79
C LEU A 49 2.13 22.76 -6.81
N MET A 50 2.64 21.61 -6.40
CA MET A 50 3.80 21.49 -5.51
C MET A 50 5.07 22.06 -6.15
N LEU A 51 5.30 21.77 -7.44
CA LEU A 51 6.46 22.28 -8.17
C LEU A 51 6.49 23.81 -8.24
N ARG A 52 5.35 24.45 -8.50
CA ARG A 52 5.25 25.93 -8.51
C ARG A 52 5.58 26.56 -7.16
N ARG A 53 5.42 25.83 -6.06
CA ARG A 53 5.72 26.29 -4.69
C ARG A 53 7.13 25.89 -4.23
N GLY A 54 7.93 25.26 -5.07
CA GLY A 54 9.28 24.83 -4.75
C GLY A 54 9.37 23.50 -4.00
N GLY A 55 8.27 22.72 -3.93
CA GLY A 55 8.29 21.37 -3.37
C GLY A 55 7.04 20.94 -2.60
N GLY A 56 7.08 19.73 -2.08
CA GLY A 56 6.02 19.12 -1.28
C GLY A 56 6.32 17.66 -0.96
N ASN A 57 5.45 17.03 -0.18
CA ASN A 57 5.59 15.61 0.17
C ASN A 57 4.36 14.81 -0.27
N ILE A 58 4.58 13.78 -1.08
CA ILE A 58 3.56 12.83 -1.50
C ILE A 58 3.79 11.53 -0.73
N ALA A 59 2.89 11.18 0.18
CA ALA A 59 2.92 9.92 0.93
C ALA A 59 1.90 8.95 0.34
N VAL A 60 2.33 7.73 -0.02
CA VAL A 60 1.45 6.71 -0.61
C VAL A 60 1.46 5.43 0.21
N THR A 61 0.27 4.90 0.52
CA THR A 61 0.11 3.65 1.27
C THR A 61 0.08 2.44 0.33
N THR A 62 1.18 1.68 0.35
CA THR A 62 1.30 0.39 -0.32
C THR A 62 0.92 -0.76 0.64
N SER A 63 1.68 -1.83 0.67
CA SER A 63 1.57 -2.96 1.59
C SER A 63 2.78 -3.88 1.43
N ILE A 64 3.07 -4.73 2.42
CA ILE A 64 3.97 -5.88 2.20
C ILE A 64 3.46 -6.80 1.07
N ALA A 65 2.14 -6.79 0.76
CA ALA A 65 1.56 -7.45 -0.41
C ALA A 65 1.96 -6.80 -1.75
N GLY A 66 2.58 -5.63 -1.74
CA GLY A 66 3.27 -5.00 -2.87
C GLY A 66 4.76 -5.40 -2.97
N ARG A 67 5.26 -6.22 -2.06
CA ARG A 67 6.64 -6.75 -2.10
C ARG A 67 6.70 -8.25 -2.40
N PHE A 68 5.63 -8.98 -2.13
CA PHE A 68 5.45 -10.38 -2.52
C PHE A 68 3.96 -10.73 -2.60
N GLY A 69 3.62 -11.76 -3.40
CA GLY A 69 2.23 -12.19 -3.58
C GLY A 69 1.68 -12.91 -2.34
N PHE A 70 0.44 -12.60 -2.01
CA PHE A 70 -0.32 -13.25 -0.95
C PHE A 70 -1.45 -14.09 -1.54
N PRO A 71 -1.71 -15.29 -1.00
CA PRO A 71 -2.91 -16.07 -1.35
C PRO A 71 -4.18 -15.24 -1.16
N LEU A 72 -5.17 -15.48 -1.98
CA LEU A 72 -6.48 -14.82 -2.00
C LEU A 72 -6.46 -13.30 -2.25
N ARG A 73 -5.37 -12.75 -2.79
CA ARG A 73 -5.18 -11.29 -2.94
C ARG A 73 -4.51 -10.90 -4.26
N CYS A 74 -4.77 -11.62 -5.35
CA CYS A 74 -4.08 -11.38 -6.62
C CYS A 74 -4.22 -9.93 -7.12
N GLY A 75 -5.44 -9.40 -7.26
CA GLY A 75 -5.68 -8.02 -7.69
C GLY A 75 -5.14 -6.99 -6.69
N TYR A 76 -5.32 -7.25 -5.38
CA TYR A 76 -4.76 -6.38 -4.34
C TYR A 76 -3.23 -6.32 -4.39
N SER A 77 -2.56 -7.48 -4.44
CA SER A 77 -1.10 -7.52 -4.55
C SER A 77 -0.63 -6.81 -5.80
N SER A 78 -1.24 -7.08 -6.95
CA SER A 78 -0.90 -6.42 -8.22
C SER A 78 -1.01 -4.90 -8.12
N SER A 79 -2.11 -4.38 -7.55
CA SER A 79 -2.28 -2.93 -7.37
C SER A 79 -1.23 -2.30 -6.46
N LYS A 80 -0.85 -3.01 -5.38
CA LYS A 80 0.18 -2.51 -4.46
C LYS A 80 1.61 -2.61 -5.02
N PHE A 81 1.90 -3.58 -5.91
CA PHE A 81 3.14 -3.62 -6.69
C PHE A 81 3.20 -2.47 -7.71
N ALA A 82 2.10 -2.19 -8.40
CA ALA A 82 2.04 -1.10 -9.38
C ALA A 82 2.37 0.27 -8.76
N LEU A 83 1.93 0.52 -7.51
CA LEU A 83 2.27 1.75 -6.79
C LEU A 83 3.78 1.92 -6.60
N TYR A 84 4.53 0.85 -6.34
CA TYR A 84 5.98 0.96 -6.23
C TYR A 84 6.60 1.45 -7.54
N GLY A 85 6.22 0.87 -8.68
CA GLY A 85 6.74 1.28 -9.98
C GLY A 85 6.53 2.78 -10.23
N PHE A 86 5.30 3.27 -10.04
CA PHE A 86 4.98 4.68 -10.29
C PHE A 86 5.67 5.62 -9.28
N PHE A 87 5.55 5.36 -7.97
CA PHE A 87 6.01 6.30 -6.95
C PHE A 87 7.53 6.27 -6.74
N GLU A 88 8.22 5.15 -7.01
CA GLU A 88 9.69 5.11 -7.07
C GLU A 88 10.21 5.91 -8.27
N THR A 89 9.54 5.82 -9.43
CA THR A 89 9.87 6.64 -10.60
C THR A 89 9.68 8.13 -10.31
N LEU A 90 8.52 8.51 -9.76
CA LEU A 90 8.26 9.90 -9.38
C LEU A 90 9.28 10.43 -8.38
N GLN A 91 9.69 9.60 -7.41
CA GLN A 91 10.74 9.94 -6.46
C GLN A 91 12.09 10.20 -7.15
N ALA A 92 12.44 9.40 -8.15
CA ALA A 92 13.70 9.54 -8.88
C ALA A 92 13.71 10.78 -9.79
N GLU A 93 12.61 11.04 -10.51
CA GLU A 93 12.52 12.15 -11.47
C GLU A 93 12.42 13.54 -10.84
N TYR A 94 11.90 13.63 -9.61
CA TYR A 94 11.58 14.90 -8.96
C TYR A 94 12.34 15.15 -7.67
N TYR A 95 13.33 14.34 -7.34
CA TYR A 95 14.15 14.48 -6.14
C TYR A 95 14.78 15.88 -6.01
N ASP A 96 15.45 16.34 -7.06
CA ASP A 96 16.15 17.63 -7.09
C ASP A 96 15.22 18.84 -7.28
N LYS A 97 13.91 18.57 -7.46
CA LYS A 97 12.88 19.60 -7.64
C LYS A 97 12.08 19.86 -6.36
N GLY A 98 12.59 19.44 -5.20
CA GLY A 98 11.96 19.64 -3.91
C GLY A 98 10.76 18.72 -3.61
N ILE A 99 10.46 17.75 -4.49
CA ILE A 99 9.38 16.77 -4.26
C ILE A 99 9.91 15.59 -3.46
N LYS A 100 9.34 15.37 -2.29
CA LYS A 100 9.61 14.20 -1.46
C LYS A 100 8.50 13.18 -1.67
N VAL A 101 8.87 11.92 -1.84
CA VAL A 101 7.93 10.80 -1.88
C VAL A 101 8.21 9.88 -0.71
N THR A 102 7.17 9.56 0.08
CA THR A 102 7.26 8.60 1.18
C THR A 102 6.38 7.40 0.87
N ILE A 103 6.99 6.27 0.54
CA ILE A 103 6.27 5.01 0.32
C ILE A 103 6.05 4.33 1.67
N ILE A 104 4.79 4.21 2.07
CA ILE A 104 4.39 3.55 3.31
C ILE A 104 4.07 2.10 2.98
N CYS A 105 4.77 1.16 3.63
CA CYS A 105 4.61 -0.27 3.41
C CYS A 105 4.10 -0.95 4.69
N PRO A 106 2.77 -0.98 4.92
CA PRO A 106 2.22 -1.66 6.07
C PRO A 106 2.28 -3.17 5.95
N GLY A 107 2.59 -3.83 7.06
CA GLY A 107 2.28 -5.22 7.32
C GLY A 107 0.84 -5.36 7.81
N ARG A 108 0.68 -5.90 9.03
CA ARG A 108 -0.63 -6.05 9.67
C ARG A 108 -0.89 -4.88 10.61
N VAL A 109 -1.96 -4.13 10.31
CA VAL A 109 -2.43 -3.02 11.14
C VAL A 109 -3.90 -3.26 11.46
N GLN A 110 -4.32 -2.99 12.70
CA GLN A 110 -5.71 -3.11 13.15
C GLN A 110 -6.59 -2.10 12.39
N THR A 111 -7.28 -2.60 11.37
CA THR A 111 -8.22 -1.84 10.53
C THR A 111 -9.36 -2.75 10.08
N ASN A 112 -10.38 -2.18 9.50
CA ASN A 112 -11.50 -2.94 8.95
C ASN A 112 -11.30 -3.42 7.50
N ILE A 113 -10.10 -3.27 6.92
CA ILE A 113 -9.84 -3.58 5.50
C ILE A 113 -10.16 -5.04 5.13
N SER A 114 -9.95 -6.01 6.04
CA SER A 114 -10.30 -7.41 5.77
C SER A 114 -11.80 -7.64 5.80
N ARG A 115 -12.53 -6.94 6.69
CA ARG A 115 -13.99 -7.05 6.78
C ARG A 115 -14.67 -6.54 5.51
N TYR A 116 -14.14 -5.46 4.92
CA TYR A 116 -14.65 -4.88 3.69
C TYR A 116 -13.93 -5.39 2.42
N ALA A 117 -13.06 -6.39 2.55
CA ALA A 117 -12.45 -7.03 1.39
C ALA A 117 -13.52 -7.70 0.52
N LEU A 118 -13.37 -7.64 -0.80
CA LEU A 118 -14.33 -8.21 -1.73
C LEU A 118 -14.21 -9.74 -1.75
N ASP A 119 -15.32 -10.44 -1.60
CA ASP A 119 -15.44 -11.88 -1.84
C ASP A 119 -15.62 -12.17 -3.35
N LYS A 120 -15.81 -13.44 -3.73
CA LYS A 120 -16.00 -13.85 -5.13
C LYS A 120 -17.26 -13.25 -5.79
N GLY A 121 -18.23 -12.87 -4.99
CA GLY A 121 -19.45 -12.19 -5.44
C GLY A 121 -19.32 -10.67 -5.51
N GLY A 122 -18.14 -10.13 -5.19
CA GLY A 122 -17.91 -8.69 -5.12
C GLY A 122 -18.53 -8.01 -3.88
N GLN A 123 -19.01 -8.81 -2.92
CA GLN A 123 -19.61 -8.34 -1.66
C GLN A 123 -18.55 -8.24 -0.55
N PRO A 124 -18.78 -7.46 0.51
CA PRO A 124 -17.90 -7.44 1.66
C PRO A 124 -17.77 -8.81 2.32
N HIS A 125 -16.53 -9.26 2.55
CA HIS A 125 -16.20 -10.54 3.17
C HIS A 125 -16.77 -10.71 4.60
N GLY A 126 -17.00 -9.60 5.32
CA GLY A 126 -17.65 -9.58 6.64
C GLY A 126 -16.78 -10.05 7.82
N ILE A 127 -15.68 -10.75 7.57
CA ILE A 127 -14.83 -11.38 8.59
C ILE A 127 -13.54 -10.59 8.80
N LEU A 128 -13.15 -10.44 10.06
CA LEU A 128 -11.85 -9.87 10.41
C LEU A 128 -10.79 -10.99 10.40
N ASP A 129 -9.74 -10.84 9.59
CA ASP A 129 -8.65 -11.81 9.55
C ASP A 129 -8.05 -12.04 10.95
N PRO A 130 -7.83 -13.30 11.38
CA PRO A 130 -7.28 -13.59 12.71
C PRO A 130 -5.95 -12.90 12.98
N GLY A 131 -5.13 -12.72 11.96
CA GLY A 131 -3.85 -12.01 12.07
C GLY A 131 -3.96 -10.52 12.39
N GLN A 132 -5.15 -9.92 12.30
CA GLN A 132 -5.35 -8.51 12.66
C GLN A 132 -5.62 -8.30 14.15
N LYS A 133 -6.08 -9.30 14.89
CA LYS A 133 -6.31 -9.18 16.35
C LYS A 133 -5.04 -8.78 17.09
N ASN A 134 -3.89 -9.34 16.72
CA ASN A 134 -2.58 -9.10 17.36
C ASN A 134 -1.68 -8.17 16.51
N ALA A 135 -2.24 -7.44 15.57
CA ALA A 135 -1.54 -6.50 14.71
C ALA A 135 -1.13 -5.23 15.47
N MET A 136 -0.33 -4.39 14.83
CA MET A 136 -0.05 -3.05 15.32
C MET A 136 -1.34 -2.22 15.37
N SER A 137 -1.58 -1.45 16.43
CA SER A 137 -2.73 -0.55 16.47
C SER A 137 -2.62 0.55 15.41
N SER A 138 -3.77 1.04 14.91
CA SER A 138 -3.83 2.13 13.93
C SER A 138 -3.11 3.38 14.44
N ASP A 139 -3.24 3.74 15.73
CA ASP A 139 -2.57 4.88 16.33
C ASP A 139 -1.04 4.72 16.33
N SER A 140 -0.54 3.54 16.70
CA SER A 140 0.91 3.26 16.66
C SER A 140 1.44 3.32 15.21
N ALA A 141 0.69 2.79 14.26
CA ALA A 141 1.03 2.86 12.83
C ALA A 141 1.06 4.33 12.35
N ALA A 142 0.04 5.12 12.69
CA ALA A 142 -0.03 6.54 12.34
C ALA A 142 1.16 7.34 12.88
N ARG A 143 1.56 7.12 14.14
CA ARG A 143 2.76 7.78 14.72
C ARG A 143 4.04 7.46 13.95
N VAL A 144 4.22 6.20 13.54
CA VAL A 144 5.39 5.78 12.74
C VAL A 144 5.36 6.46 11.36
N ILE A 145 4.19 6.49 10.72
CA ILE A 145 3.99 7.10 9.40
C ILE A 145 4.27 8.60 9.44
N ILE A 146 3.64 9.34 10.35
CA ILE A 146 3.82 10.79 10.52
C ILE A 146 5.30 11.13 10.74
N LYS A 147 5.98 10.37 11.62
CA LYS A 147 7.41 10.57 11.88
C LYS A 147 8.27 10.30 10.64
N ALA A 148 7.88 9.33 9.79
CA ALA A 148 8.59 9.02 8.55
C ALA A 148 8.40 10.14 7.51
N ILE A 149 7.17 10.64 7.35
CA ILE A 149 6.83 11.76 6.45
C ILE A 149 7.60 13.02 6.89
N ALA A 150 7.55 13.38 8.17
CA ALA A 150 8.25 14.54 8.72
C ALA A 150 9.77 14.48 8.48
N LYS A 151 10.35 13.26 8.51
CA LYS A 151 11.78 13.04 8.24
C LYS A 151 12.12 12.90 6.75
N GLY A 152 11.14 12.99 5.85
CA GLY A 152 11.34 12.79 4.41
C GLY A 152 11.89 11.40 4.06
N LYS A 153 11.48 10.35 4.80
CA LYS A 153 11.92 8.98 4.50
C LYS A 153 11.35 8.53 3.15
N LYS A 154 12.22 7.95 2.31
CA LYS A 154 11.83 7.42 0.99
C LYS A 154 10.86 6.24 1.11
N GLU A 155 11.09 5.36 2.07
CA GLU A 155 10.21 4.24 2.40
C GLU A 155 10.15 4.02 3.91
N VAL A 156 9.01 3.54 4.40
CA VAL A 156 8.84 3.11 5.79
C VAL A 156 8.04 1.81 5.86
N LEU A 157 8.62 0.80 6.51
CA LEU A 157 7.92 -0.43 6.86
C LEU A 157 7.17 -0.21 8.18
N VAL A 158 5.86 -0.54 8.21
CA VAL A 158 4.98 -0.31 9.36
C VAL A 158 4.34 -1.63 9.78
N GLY A 159 4.73 -2.18 10.90
CA GLY A 159 4.24 -3.49 11.36
C GLY A 159 5.15 -4.13 12.39
N ARG A 160 5.09 -5.44 12.47
CA ARG A 160 5.83 -6.26 13.44
C ARG A 160 6.64 -7.36 12.74
N LYS A 161 6.56 -8.60 13.24
CA LYS A 161 7.32 -9.76 12.75
C LYS A 161 7.07 -10.10 11.27
N GLU A 162 5.88 -9.81 10.75
CA GLU A 162 5.51 -10.05 9.35
C GLU A 162 6.38 -9.26 8.35
N LEU A 163 6.98 -8.16 8.78
CA LEU A 163 7.91 -7.36 7.96
C LEU A 163 9.16 -8.14 7.57
N LEU A 164 9.54 -9.16 8.35
CA LEU A 164 10.66 -10.04 8.03
C LEU A 164 10.51 -10.68 6.63
N MET A 165 9.28 -10.96 6.20
CA MET A 165 9.01 -11.52 4.87
C MET A 165 9.48 -10.61 3.72
N VAL A 166 9.53 -9.30 3.92
CA VAL A 166 10.05 -8.35 2.92
C VAL A 166 11.55 -8.60 2.69
N TYR A 167 12.31 -8.78 3.78
CA TYR A 167 13.74 -9.09 3.71
C TYR A 167 13.99 -10.50 3.17
N ILE A 168 13.19 -11.49 3.61
CA ILE A 168 13.26 -12.87 3.07
C ILE A 168 13.00 -12.84 1.56
N LYS A 169 12.01 -12.06 1.09
CA LYS A 169 11.77 -11.91 -0.36
C LYS A 169 12.97 -11.33 -1.08
N ARG A 170 13.64 -10.35 -0.49
CA ARG A 170 14.79 -9.67 -1.11
C ARG A 170 16.00 -10.60 -1.27
N PHE A 171 16.34 -11.35 -0.23
CA PHE A 171 17.57 -12.11 -0.16
C PHE A 171 17.39 -13.62 -0.43
N PHE A 172 16.21 -14.15 -0.16
CA PHE A 172 15.89 -15.58 -0.28
C PHE A 172 14.53 -15.79 -0.98
N PRO A 173 14.40 -15.43 -2.28
CA PRO A 173 13.10 -15.44 -2.97
C PRO A 173 12.45 -16.83 -3.01
N GLY A 174 13.22 -17.90 -3.13
CA GLY A 174 12.72 -19.28 -3.09
C GLY A 174 12.14 -19.65 -1.72
N LEU A 175 12.76 -19.21 -0.63
CA LEU A 175 12.22 -19.41 0.73
C LEU A 175 10.93 -18.62 0.91
N CYS A 176 10.88 -17.37 0.44
CA CYS A 176 9.67 -16.56 0.48
C CYS A 176 8.53 -17.26 -0.26
N ALA A 177 8.76 -17.80 -1.47
CA ALA A 177 7.76 -18.52 -2.24
C ALA A 177 7.23 -19.77 -1.50
N ARG A 178 8.10 -20.48 -0.76
CA ARG A 178 7.70 -21.62 0.07
C ARG A 178 6.87 -21.19 1.28
N LEU A 179 7.27 -20.12 1.96
CA LEU A 179 6.59 -19.62 3.16
C LEU A 179 5.25 -18.97 2.82
N SER A 180 5.15 -18.22 1.72
CA SER A 180 3.90 -17.56 1.32
C SER A 180 2.76 -18.53 1.06
N ARG A 181 3.05 -19.78 0.58
CA ARG A 181 2.04 -20.85 0.43
C ARG A 181 1.38 -21.24 1.76
N LYS A 182 2.07 -21.06 2.90
CA LYS A 182 1.59 -21.41 4.23
C LYS A 182 0.85 -20.25 4.92
N ILE A 183 0.83 -19.08 4.32
CA ILE A 183 0.10 -17.93 4.87
C ILE A 183 -1.39 -18.19 4.71
N LYS A 184 -2.07 -18.39 5.83
CA LYS A 184 -3.53 -18.43 5.88
C LYS A 184 -4.04 -17.00 6.06
N PRO A 185 -4.69 -16.41 5.05
CA PRO A 185 -5.23 -15.04 5.16
C PRO A 185 -6.55 -15.00 5.94
N MET A 186 -7.12 -16.16 6.23
CA MET A 186 -8.36 -16.35 7.01
C MET A 186 -8.08 -17.15 8.26
#